data_063acbe9526fa52c366447d1e5eb5175
#
_entry.id   063acbe9526fa52c366447d1e5eb5175
#
_cell.length_a   1.000
_cell.length_b   1.000
_cell.length_c   1.000
_cell.angle_alpha   90.00
_cell.angle_beta   90.00
_cell.angle_gamma   90.00
#
_symmetry.space_group_name_H-M   'P 1'
#
loop_
_entity.id
_entity.type
_entity.pdbx_description
1 polymer ?
#
loop_
_entity_poly.entity_id
_entity_poly.type
_entity_poly.pdbx_seq_one_letter_code
_entity_poly.pdbx_strand_id
1 'polypeptide(L)'
;MNFLDNDYMTSSGQGDTWTVQINPPRRPVKSYYEEACIAADMIWEQKQGKLHLTYSGGLDSEYVLSVFLSLGMDIQPVLMNLKSDDGSVVYNHHEIKYAYKFCESWNIKPIVVDLNFDQFIQSGQMLSIAQPIRACSICLPASMWLASQLDGTVLTGNDPPHLILNKQDNLWYLDEEEIIHTQFRYWKDQKVEGTPFFLSYTPEMMLAFLIDPIVSKLANHGFPGKQGTNSSKVHVFNNGTGFNLEQRVKQTGYENIFKSTIFQHPDCQLVESWQSIYRGSSDHQYHDVVNKLSNGIQSTGVNFCGVNY
;
A
#
# COMPACT_ATOMS: atom_id res chain seq x y z
N MET A 1 3.67 -16.85 -13.57
CA MET A 1 3.22 -16.08 -12.39
C MET A 1 3.56 -14.65 -12.69
N ASN A 2 2.59 -13.75 -12.62
CA ASN A 2 2.84 -12.35 -12.99
C ASN A 2 3.24 -11.47 -11.80
N PHE A 3 3.40 -12.05 -10.61
CA PHE A 3 3.99 -11.37 -9.48
C PHE A 3 5.48 -11.56 -9.46
N LEU A 4 6.20 -10.52 -9.11
CA LEU A 4 7.63 -10.62 -8.81
C LEU A 4 7.81 -11.64 -7.68
N ASP A 5 8.79 -12.53 -7.83
CA ASP A 5 9.07 -13.54 -6.81
C ASP A 5 9.60 -12.84 -5.56
N ASN A 6 8.96 -13.12 -4.45
CA ASN A 6 9.39 -12.64 -3.14
C ASN A 6 9.18 -13.74 -2.10
N ASP A 7 9.85 -13.63 -0.99
CA ASP A 7 9.74 -14.57 0.11
C ASP A 7 8.46 -14.39 0.95
N TYR A 8 7.64 -13.40 0.60
CA TYR A 8 6.51 -12.94 1.37
C TYR A 8 5.22 -13.69 1.11
N MET A 9 4.99 -14.13 -0.14
CA MET A 9 3.68 -14.61 -0.49
C MET A 9 3.62 -16.04 -0.97
N THR A 10 2.85 -16.83 -0.23
CA THR A 10 2.03 -17.87 -0.86
C THR A 10 0.58 -17.43 -0.76
N SER A 11 -0.02 -17.09 -1.88
CA SER A 11 -1.44 -16.80 -1.92
C SER A 11 -2.21 -18.07 -2.23
N SER A 12 -3.06 -18.49 -1.34
CA SER A 12 -4.04 -19.52 -1.59
C SER A 12 -5.43 -19.00 -1.23
N GLY A 13 -6.41 -19.20 -2.07
CA GLY A 13 -7.79 -18.87 -1.77
C GLY A 13 -8.73 -19.36 -2.85
N GLN A 14 -9.88 -19.85 -2.44
CA GLN A 14 -11.01 -20.16 -3.31
C GLN A 14 -12.22 -19.36 -2.82
N GLY A 15 -12.95 -18.76 -3.74
CA GLY A 15 -14.13 -17.96 -3.42
C GLY A 15 -13.77 -16.67 -2.68
N ASP A 16 -14.44 -16.42 -1.56
CA ASP A 16 -14.31 -15.18 -0.80
C ASP A 16 -13.21 -15.23 0.29
N THR A 17 -12.47 -16.35 0.38
CA THR A 17 -11.38 -16.49 1.35
C THR A 17 -10.04 -16.33 0.66
N TRP A 18 -9.21 -15.43 1.17
CA TRP A 18 -7.85 -15.21 0.71
C TRP A 18 -6.88 -15.23 1.87
N THR A 19 -5.82 -16.01 1.76
CA THR A 19 -4.79 -16.10 2.80
C THR A 19 -3.45 -15.60 2.24
N VAL A 20 -2.84 -14.67 2.92
CA VAL A 20 -1.46 -14.23 2.71
C VAL A 20 -0.62 -14.75 3.87
N GLN A 21 0.45 -15.45 3.56
CA GLN A 21 1.37 -15.98 4.56
C GLN A 21 2.68 -15.18 4.52
N ILE A 22 3.09 -14.66 5.67
CA ILE A 22 4.42 -14.08 5.87
C ILE A 22 5.36 -15.18 6.33
N ASN A 23 6.36 -15.48 5.52
CA ASN A 23 7.41 -16.41 5.90
C ASN A 23 8.41 -15.75 6.86
N PRO A 24 9.12 -16.51 7.69
CA PRO A 24 10.19 -15.95 8.52
C PRO A 24 11.35 -15.45 7.63
N PRO A 25 12.11 -14.43 8.10
CA PRO A 25 13.31 -13.96 7.43
C PRO A 25 14.32 -15.10 7.19
N ARG A 26 14.96 -15.07 6.04
CA ARG A 26 15.98 -16.08 5.65
C ARG A 26 17.42 -15.61 5.92
N ARG A 27 17.59 -14.36 6.27
CA ARG A 27 18.86 -13.71 6.56
C ARG A 27 18.74 -12.73 7.73
N PRO A 28 19.87 -12.32 8.34
CA PRO A 28 19.85 -11.26 9.34
C PRO A 28 19.19 -9.99 8.79
N VAL A 29 18.29 -9.44 9.58
CA VAL A 29 17.55 -8.23 9.24
C VAL A 29 18.45 -7.01 9.42
N LYS A 30 18.46 -6.13 8.43
CA LYS A 30 19.17 -4.86 8.42
C LYS A 30 18.26 -3.70 8.82
N SER A 31 18.73 -2.47 8.64
CA SER A 31 17.86 -1.30 8.78
C SER A 31 16.75 -1.31 7.72
N TYR A 32 15.65 -0.63 7.99
CA TYR A 32 14.52 -0.57 7.04
C TYR A 32 14.94 -0.05 5.66
N TYR A 33 15.82 0.96 5.63
CA TYR A 33 16.35 1.48 4.37
C TYR A 33 17.21 0.47 3.62
N GLU A 34 18.11 -0.24 4.30
CA GLU A 34 18.92 -1.27 3.63
C GLU A 34 18.04 -2.41 3.09
N GLU A 35 16.97 -2.78 3.82
CA GLU A 35 16.00 -3.77 3.34
C GLU A 35 15.20 -3.24 2.14
N ALA A 36 14.85 -1.96 2.14
CA ALA A 36 14.20 -1.33 1.00
C ALA A 36 15.12 -1.31 -0.24
N CYS A 37 16.41 -1.06 -0.07
CA CYS A 37 17.39 -1.15 -1.16
C CYS A 37 17.49 -2.57 -1.70
N ILE A 38 17.55 -3.58 -0.83
CA ILE A 38 17.58 -4.99 -1.24
C ILE A 38 16.31 -5.37 -2.01
N ALA A 39 15.14 -4.94 -1.52
CA ALA A 39 13.86 -5.16 -2.20
C ALA A 39 13.85 -4.48 -3.58
N ALA A 40 14.40 -3.27 -3.69
CA ALA A 40 14.51 -2.56 -4.97
C ALA A 40 15.44 -3.30 -5.95
N ASP A 41 16.59 -3.81 -5.49
CA ASP A 41 17.49 -4.62 -6.30
C ASP A 41 16.81 -5.91 -6.81
N MET A 42 16.10 -6.64 -5.93
CA MET A 42 15.36 -7.85 -6.31
C MET A 42 14.31 -7.56 -7.39
N ILE A 43 13.58 -6.46 -7.24
CA ILE A 43 12.57 -6.03 -8.21
C ILE A 43 13.24 -5.62 -9.53
N TRP A 44 14.34 -4.87 -9.45
CA TRP A 44 15.07 -4.41 -10.62
C TRP A 44 15.61 -5.57 -11.48
N GLU A 45 16.08 -6.63 -10.83
CA GLU A 45 16.56 -7.84 -11.52
C GLU A 45 15.45 -8.65 -12.19
N GLN A 46 14.24 -8.63 -11.60
CA GLN A 46 13.11 -9.44 -12.06
C GLN A 46 12.17 -8.68 -13.03
N LYS A 47 12.25 -7.36 -13.05
CA LYS A 47 11.31 -6.53 -13.80
C LYS A 47 11.21 -6.88 -15.28
N GLN A 48 10.02 -6.77 -15.81
CA GLN A 48 9.73 -6.89 -17.23
C GLN A 48 9.48 -5.48 -17.82
N GLY A 49 10.20 -5.12 -18.85
CA GLY A 49 10.01 -3.82 -19.50
C GLY A 49 10.33 -2.60 -18.60
N LYS A 50 9.51 -1.57 -18.69
CA LYS A 50 9.64 -0.35 -17.87
C LYS A 50 9.16 -0.62 -16.44
N LEU A 51 9.81 0.05 -15.48
CA LEU A 51 9.39 0.06 -14.10
C LEU A 51 8.55 1.31 -13.83
N HIS A 52 7.32 1.12 -13.39
CA HIS A 52 6.37 2.19 -13.08
C HIS A 52 6.07 2.21 -11.58
N LEU A 53 5.92 3.40 -11.02
CA LEU A 53 5.37 3.60 -9.68
C LEU A 53 4.06 4.39 -9.80
N THR A 54 2.96 3.83 -9.32
CA THR A 54 1.74 4.63 -9.12
C THR A 54 1.99 5.61 -7.98
N TYR A 55 2.26 6.86 -8.33
CA TYR A 55 2.73 7.87 -7.40
C TYR A 55 1.60 8.83 -7.02
N SER A 56 1.11 8.71 -5.79
CA SER A 56 0.01 9.55 -5.29
C SER A 56 0.46 10.94 -4.82
N GLY A 57 1.76 11.12 -4.52
CA GLY A 57 2.28 12.29 -3.81
C GLY A 57 2.22 12.15 -2.29
N GLY A 58 1.75 11.01 -1.79
CA GLY A 58 1.82 10.64 -0.38
C GLY A 58 3.23 10.24 0.05
N LEU A 59 3.44 10.22 1.38
CA LEU A 59 4.74 9.94 1.99
C LEU A 59 5.28 8.55 1.58
N ASP A 60 4.43 7.54 1.56
CA ASP A 60 4.81 6.15 1.27
C ASP A 60 5.33 6.00 -0.16
N SER A 61 4.58 6.49 -1.13
CA SER A 61 5.00 6.46 -2.54
C SER A 61 6.20 7.35 -2.83
N GLU A 62 6.39 8.46 -2.09
CA GLU A 62 7.60 9.28 -2.20
C GLU A 62 8.83 8.57 -1.65
N TYR A 63 8.70 7.84 -0.55
CA TYR A 63 9.79 7.01 -0.03
C TYR A 63 10.20 5.94 -1.05
N VAL A 64 9.23 5.22 -1.63
CA VAL A 64 9.53 4.23 -2.69
C VAL A 64 10.30 4.87 -3.83
N LEU A 65 9.80 6.00 -4.37
CA LEU A 65 10.47 6.71 -5.45
C LEU A 65 11.90 7.13 -5.07
N SER A 66 12.07 7.65 -3.84
CA SER A 66 13.38 8.07 -3.32
C SER A 66 14.38 6.91 -3.22
N VAL A 67 13.95 5.72 -2.80
CA VAL A 67 14.79 4.52 -2.72
C VAL A 67 15.33 4.16 -4.11
N PHE A 68 14.47 4.02 -5.10
CA PHE A 68 14.90 3.66 -6.47
C PHE A 68 15.81 4.72 -7.08
N LEU A 69 15.50 6.01 -6.89
CA LEU A 69 16.33 7.10 -7.38
C LEU A 69 17.70 7.15 -6.70
N SER A 70 17.78 6.87 -5.40
CA SER A 70 19.06 6.82 -4.67
C SER A 70 19.99 5.71 -5.16
N LEU A 71 19.42 4.65 -5.72
CA LEU A 71 20.14 3.54 -6.36
C LEU A 71 20.46 3.80 -7.84
N GLY A 72 20.06 4.95 -8.39
CA GLY A 72 20.25 5.27 -9.80
C GLY A 72 19.39 4.44 -10.75
N MET A 73 18.31 3.86 -10.26
CA MET A 73 17.39 3.03 -11.04
C MET A 73 16.38 3.91 -11.79
N ASP A 74 16.15 3.59 -13.06
CA ASP A 74 15.17 4.28 -13.89
C ASP A 74 13.75 3.79 -13.55
N ILE A 75 13.05 4.56 -12.74
CA ILE A 75 11.66 4.33 -12.35
C ILE A 75 10.79 5.48 -12.83
N GLN A 76 9.71 5.15 -13.50
CA GLN A 76 8.78 6.13 -14.07
C GLN A 76 7.61 6.38 -13.11
N PRO A 77 7.52 7.55 -12.46
CA PRO A 77 6.34 7.90 -11.67
C PRO A 77 5.13 8.14 -12.58
N VAL A 78 3.99 7.59 -12.18
CA VAL A 78 2.70 7.73 -12.86
C VAL A 78 1.71 8.37 -11.90
N LEU A 79 1.24 9.56 -12.25
CA LEU A 79 0.27 10.34 -11.48
C LEU A 79 -1.13 10.12 -12.07
N MET A 80 -2.12 9.98 -11.23
CA MET A 80 -3.52 9.92 -11.67
C MET A 80 -4.29 11.12 -11.14
N ASN A 81 -4.85 11.91 -12.03
CA ASN A 81 -5.81 12.95 -11.68
C ASN A 81 -7.21 12.35 -11.67
N LEU A 82 -7.90 12.45 -10.54
CA LEU A 82 -9.30 12.09 -10.42
C LEU A 82 -10.16 13.32 -10.75
N LYS A 83 -10.82 13.33 -11.90
CA LYS A 83 -11.56 14.48 -12.39
C LYS A 83 -13.07 14.29 -12.30
N SER A 84 -13.80 15.38 -12.05
CA SER A 84 -15.23 15.44 -12.27
C SER A 84 -15.60 15.31 -13.75
N ASP A 85 -16.86 15.01 -14.04
CA ASP A 85 -17.34 14.79 -15.41
C ASP A 85 -17.08 15.98 -16.35
N ASP A 86 -17.28 17.20 -15.85
CA ASP A 86 -17.00 18.44 -16.57
C ASP A 86 -15.54 18.87 -16.54
N GLY A 87 -14.68 18.14 -15.84
CA GLY A 87 -13.27 18.43 -15.67
C GLY A 87 -12.94 19.65 -14.83
N SER A 88 -13.95 20.32 -14.24
CA SER A 88 -13.75 21.53 -13.44
C SER A 88 -13.10 21.28 -12.09
N VAL A 89 -13.25 20.06 -11.55
CA VAL A 89 -12.70 19.64 -10.26
C VAL A 89 -11.69 18.53 -10.47
N VAL A 90 -10.52 18.65 -9.83
CA VAL A 90 -9.56 17.56 -9.63
C VAL A 90 -9.64 17.17 -8.15
N TYR A 91 -10.28 16.05 -7.87
CA TYR A 91 -10.60 15.65 -6.50
C TYR A 91 -9.36 15.49 -5.62
N ASN A 92 -8.27 14.94 -6.16
CA ASN A 92 -7.01 14.68 -5.45
C ASN A 92 -5.93 15.75 -5.65
N HIS A 93 -6.29 16.99 -6.01
CA HIS A 93 -5.35 18.07 -6.28
C HIS A 93 -4.38 18.37 -5.12
N HIS A 94 -4.80 18.09 -3.87
CA HIS A 94 -3.98 18.37 -2.68
C HIS A 94 -2.72 17.49 -2.62
N GLU A 95 -2.82 16.21 -2.99
CA GLU A 95 -1.68 15.30 -3.00
C GLU A 95 -0.83 15.48 -4.26
N ILE A 96 -1.47 15.60 -5.39
CA ILE A 96 -0.81 15.72 -6.70
C ILE A 96 0.21 16.86 -6.75
N LYS A 97 -0.06 17.99 -6.08
CA LYS A 97 0.90 19.11 -6.00
C LYS A 97 2.25 18.70 -5.37
N TYR A 98 2.25 17.81 -4.38
CA TYR A 98 3.48 17.31 -3.77
C TYR A 98 4.23 16.40 -4.73
N ALA A 99 3.50 15.57 -5.48
CA ALA A 99 4.08 14.72 -6.51
C ALA A 99 4.78 15.54 -7.60
N TYR A 100 4.16 16.59 -8.11
CA TYR A 100 4.78 17.47 -9.09
C TYR A 100 6.02 18.17 -8.52
N LYS A 101 5.93 18.73 -7.30
CA LYS A 101 7.08 19.38 -6.65
C LYS A 101 8.26 18.43 -6.50
N PHE A 102 8.01 17.19 -6.08
CA PHE A 102 9.06 16.19 -5.95
C PHE A 102 9.67 15.84 -7.31
N CYS A 103 8.85 15.53 -8.30
CA CYS A 103 9.33 15.22 -9.64
C CYS A 103 10.15 16.36 -10.24
N GLU A 104 9.74 17.62 -10.04
CA GLU A 104 10.48 18.79 -10.47
C GLU A 104 11.85 18.89 -9.79
N SER A 105 11.93 18.65 -8.47
CA SER A 105 13.18 18.70 -7.73
C SER A 105 14.22 17.67 -8.20
N TRP A 106 13.75 16.55 -8.74
CA TRP A 106 14.58 15.49 -9.32
C TRP A 106 14.72 15.57 -10.84
N ASN A 107 14.15 16.59 -11.47
CA ASN A 107 14.09 16.74 -12.93
C ASN A 107 13.48 15.50 -13.63
N ILE A 108 12.43 14.93 -13.05
CA ILE A 108 11.71 13.79 -13.58
C ILE A 108 10.40 14.26 -14.19
N LYS A 109 10.11 13.82 -15.41
CA LYS A 109 8.81 14.05 -16.03
C LYS A 109 7.87 12.87 -15.73
N PRO A 110 6.84 13.04 -14.88
CA PRO A 110 5.88 11.97 -14.62
C PRO A 110 4.98 11.72 -15.83
N ILE A 111 4.48 10.49 -15.96
CA ILE A 111 3.31 10.21 -16.79
C ILE A 111 2.09 10.69 -16.00
N VAL A 112 1.19 11.40 -16.66
CA VAL A 112 -0.06 11.88 -16.06
C VAL A 112 -1.24 11.22 -16.75
N VAL A 113 -2.06 10.53 -15.96
CA VAL A 113 -3.28 9.86 -16.42
C VAL A 113 -4.49 10.60 -15.83
N ASP A 114 -5.36 11.08 -16.68
CA ASP A 114 -6.62 11.71 -16.27
C ASP A 114 -7.72 10.65 -16.25
N LEU A 115 -8.30 10.40 -15.10
CA LEU A 115 -9.49 9.56 -14.93
C LEU A 115 -10.71 10.44 -14.69
N ASN A 116 -11.68 10.40 -15.60
CA ASN A 116 -12.99 10.94 -15.32
C ASN A 116 -13.67 10.04 -14.29
N PHE A 117 -13.56 10.43 -13.02
CA PHE A 117 -14.00 9.58 -11.90
C PHE A 117 -15.52 9.46 -11.82
N ASP A 118 -16.24 10.52 -12.21
CA ASP A 118 -17.70 10.48 -12.24
C ASP A 118 -18.19 9.48 -13.30
N GLN A 119 -17.61 9.51 -14.49
CA GLN A 119 -17.90 8.52 -15.53
C GLN A 119 -17.46 7.11 -15.16
N PHE A 120 -16.32 6.97 -14.50
CA PHE A 120 -15.83 5.68 -14.00
C PHE A 120 -16.83 4.99 -13.08
N ILE A 121 -17.57 5.77 -12.28
CA ILE A 121 -18.67 5.29 -11.44
C ILE A 121 -19.93 5.06 -12.27
N GLN A 122 -20.38 6.07 -13.01
CA GLN A 122 -21.67 6.04 -13.75
C GLN A 122 -21.73 4.96 -14.82
N SER A 123 -20.61 4.61 -15.43
CA SER A 123 -20.51 3.54 -16.42
C SER A 123 -20.52 2.13 -15.79
N GLY A 124 -20.48 2.00 -14.47
CA GLY A 124 -20.36 0.74 -13.77
C GLY A 124 -18.93 0.16 -13.79
N GLN A 125 -17.94 0.86 -14.35
CA GLN A 125 -16.55 0.37 -14.43
C GLN A 125 -15.94 0.21 -13.02
N MET A 126 -16.19 1.16 -12.12
CA MET A 126 -15.78 1.07 -10.72
C MET A 126 -16.34 -0.21 -10.07
N LEU A 127 -17.64 -0.46 -10.20
CA LEU A 127 -18.29 -1.62 -9.63
C LEU A 127 -17.78 -2.93 -10.24
N SER A 128 -17.53 -2.95 -11.55
CA SER A 128 -17.01 -4.15 -12.24
C SER A 128 -15.64 -4.59 -11.73
N ILE A 129 -14.83 -3.66 -11.23
CA ILE A 129 -13.55 -3.93 -10.57
C ILE A 129 -13.76 -4.30 -9.10
N ALA A 130 -14.57 -3.54 -8.38
CA ALA A 130 -14.78 -3.72 -6.95
C ALA A 130 -15.48 -5.04 -6.58
N GLN A 131 -16.49 -5.43 -7.37
CA GLN A 131 -17.38 -6.56 -7.04
C GLN A 131 -16.67 -7.92 -7.00
N PRO A 132 -15.83 -8.32 -7.97
CA PRO A 132 -15.17 -9.63 -7.96
C PRO A 132 -14.21 -9.82 -6.78
N ILE A 133 -13.61 -8.72 -6.30
CA ILE A 133 -12.62 -8.73 -5.23
C ILE A 133 -13.19 -8.26 -3.88
N ARG A 134 -14.48 -7.87 -3.86
CA ARG A 134 -15.15 -7.32 -2.69
C ARG A 134 -14.41 -6.12 -2.07
N ALA A 135 -13.88 -5.22 -2.92
CA ALA A 135 -13.29 -3.98 -2.42
C ALA A 135 -14.33 -3.18 -1.65
N CYS A 136 -14.07 -2.90 -0.39
CA CYS A 136 -14.99 -2.16 0.48
C CYS A 136 -14.70 -0.66 0.53
N SER A 137 -14.04 -0.13 -0.47
CA SER A 137 -13.79 1.30 -0.64
C SER A 137 -13.81 1.67 -2.11
N ILE A 138 -14.51 2.74 -2.47
CA ILE A 138 -14.51 3.29 -3.83
C ILE A 138 -13.14 3.80 -4.29
N CYS A 139 -12.21 3.93 -3.37
CA CYS A 139 -10.86 4.42 -3.62
C CYS A 139 -9.97 3.39 -4.33
N LEU A 140 -10.14 2.12 -3.98
CA LEU A 140 -9.27 1.05 -4.46
C LEU A 140 -9.42 0.76 -5.96
N PRO A 141 -10.64 0.67 -6.53
CA PRO A 141 -10.82 0.36 -7.93
C PRO A 141 -10.10 1.30 -8.90
N ALA A 142 -9.97 2.59 -8.56
CA ALA A 142 -9.27 3.54 -9.40
C ALA A 142 -7.77 3.27 -9.48
N SER A 143 -7.11 2.98 -8.34
CA SER A 143 -5.70 2.62 -8.31
C SER A 143 -5.43 1.27 -8.99
N MET A 144 -6.32 0.31 -8.83
CA MET A 144 -6.27 -0.98 -9.50
C MET A 144 -6.44 -0.86 -11.01
N TRP A 145 -7.40 -0.04 -11.44
CA TRP A 145 -7.57 0.29 -12.85
C TRP A 145 -6.29 0.91 -13.42
N LEU A 146 -5.71 1.90 -12.75
CA LEU A 146 -4.47 2.52 -13.21
C LEU A 146 -3.35 1.49 -13.39
N ALA A 147 -3.15 0.61 -12.41
CA ALA A 147 -2.13 -0.42 -12.49
C ALA A 147 -2.32 -1.35 -13.71
N SER A 148 -3.57 -1.68 -14.06
CA SER A 148 -3.88 -2.52 -15.21
C SER A 148 -3.75 -1.83 -16.58
N GLN A 149 -3.57 -0.49 -16.61
CA GLN A 149 -3.37 0.27 -17.85
C GLN A 149 -1.89 0.44 -18.22
N LEU A 150 -0.97 0.02 -17.36
CA LEU A 150 0.46 0.23 -17.53
C LEU A 150 1.13 -1.01 -18.10
N ASP A 151 1.95 -0.82 -19.13
CA ASP A 151 2.81 -1.87 -19.67
C ASP A 151 4.11 -1.96 -18.87
N GLY A 152 4.53 -3.18 -18.54
CA GLY A 152 5.75 -3.44 -17.79
C GLY A 152 5.48 -3.72 -16.31
N THR A 153 6.48 -3.48 -15.48
CA THR A 153 6.41 -3.77 -14.04
C THR A 153 5.86 -2.58 -13.26
N VAL A 154 4.83 -2.80 -12.48
CA VAL A 154 4.14 -1.75 -11.72
C VAL A 154 4.33 -1.94 -10.22
N LEU A 155 4.67 -0.85 -9.53
CA LEU A 155 4.76 -0.80 -8.08
C LEU A 155 3.73 0.17 -7.50
N THR A 156 3.29 -0.12 -6.29
CA THR A 156 2.57 0.87 -5.47
C THR A 156 3.30 1.08 -4.13
N GLY A 157 3.19 2.29 -3.59
CA GLY A 157 3.70 2.65 -2.28
C GLY A 157 2.60 2.56 -1.24
N ASN A 158 2.04 1.37 -1.03
CA ASN A 158 1.09 1.16 0.05
C ASN A 158 1.83 1.05 1.38
N ASP A 159 1.11 1.27 2.47
CA ASP A 159 1.63 1.36 3.83
C ASP A 159 2.61 0.23 4.20
N PRO A 160 3.66 0.53 5.00
CA PRO A 160 4.41 -0.50 5.71
C PRO A 160 3.49 -1.20 6.72
N PRO A 161 3.95 -2.25 7.41
CA PRO A 161 3.15 -2.94 8.42
C PRO A 161 2.46 -1.96 9.38
N HIS A 162 1.14 -1.95 9.40
CA HIS A 162 0.36 -1.03 10.20
C HIS A 162 0.01 -1.66 11.55
N LEU A 163 0.11 -0.87 12.63
CA LEU A 163 -0.24 -1.33 13.97
C LEU A 163 -1.46 -0.56 14.48
N ILE A 164 -2.41 -1.30 15.03
CA ILE A 164 -3.59 -0.75 15.71
C ILE A 164 -3.58 -1.12 17.19
N LEU A 165 -4.07 -0.19 18.00
CA LEU A 165 -4.28 -0.42 19.43
C LEU A 165 -5.68 -1.02 19.66
N ASN A 166 -5.73 -2.25 20.13
CA ASN A 166 -6.98 -2.82 20.61
C ASN A 166 -7.31 -2.22 21.99
N LYS A 167 -8.42 -1.51 22.06
CA LYS A 167 -8.85 -0.80 23.27
C LYS A 167 -9.38 -1.74 24.38
N GLN A 168 -9.68 -3.00 24.06
CA GLN A 168 -10.22 -3.95 25.04
C GLN A 168 -9.12 -4.50 25.94
N ASP A 169 -7.97 -4.85 25.37
CA ASP A 169 -6.84 -5.42 26.09
C ASP A 169 -5.65 -4.47 26.23
N ASN A 170 -5.73 -3.30 25.55
CA ASN A 170 -4.68 -2.30 25.51
C ASN A 170 -3.34 -2.82 24.90
N LEU A 171 -3.45 -3.75 23.95
CA LEU A 171 -2.32 -4.33 23.24
C LEU A 171 -2.29 -3.86 21.77
N TRP A 172 -1.11 -3.89 21.16
CA TRP A 172 -0.91 -3.57 19.77
C TRP A 172 -0.99 -4.82 18.92
N TYR A 173 -1.71 -4.69 17.81
CA TYR A 173 -1.91 -5.75 16.82
C TYR A 173 -1.48 -5.26 15.45
N LEU A 174 -1.03 -6.19 14.62
CA LEU A 174 -0.85 -5.93 13.21
C LEU A 174 -2.23 -5.76 12.57
N ASP A 175 -2.44 -4.66 11.87
CA ASP A 175 -3.68 -4.40 11.16
C ASP A 175 -3.71 -5.19 9.86
N GLU A 176 -4.68 -6.06 9.74
CA GLU A 176 -4.95 -6.81 8.51
C GLU A 176 -5.85 -5.95 7.61
N GLU A 177 -5.25 -4.98 6.96
CA GLU A 177 -6.02 -4.13 6.06
C GLU A 177 -6.57 -4.94 4.87
N GLU A 178 -7.84 -4.76 4.59
CA GLU A 178 -8.54 -5.28 3.41
C GLU A 178 -7.81 -4.98 2.10
N ILE A 179 -7.15 -3.82 2.03
CA ILE A 179 -6.33 -3.38 0.90
C ILE A 179 -5.34 -4.45 0.44
N ILE A 180 -4.70 -5.15 1.38
CA ILE A 180 -3.70 -6.18 1.08
C ILE A 180 -4.33 -7.29 0.24
N HIS A 181 -5.44 -7.85 0.70
CA HIS A 181 -6.07 -8.98 0.05
C HIS A 181 -6.69 -8.62 -1.29
N THR A 182 -7.39 -7.50 -1.35
CA THR A 182 -8.09 -7.07 -2.57
C THR A 182 -7.15 -6.70 -3.68
N GLN A 183 -6.05 -6.01 -3.38
CA GLN A 183 -5.07 -5.63 -4.39
C GLN A 183 -4.30 -6.85 -4.93
N PHE A 184 -3.85 -7.76 -4.08
CA PHE A 184 -3.19 -8.99 -4.51
C PHE A 184 -4.09 -9.83 -5.41
N ARG A 185 -5.36 -9.99 -5.02
CA ARG A 185 -6.33 -10.72 -5.81
C ARG A 185 -6.53 -10.10 -7.18
N TYR A 186 -6.76 -8.79 -7.22
CA TYR A 186 -6.92 -8.07 -8.49
C TYR A 186 -5.70 -8.20 -9.39
N TRP A 187 -4.49 -7.96 -8.85
CA TRP A 187 -3.25 -8.04 -9.61
C TRP A 187 -3.03 -9.43 -10.19
N LYS A 188 -3.32 -10.46 -9.43
CA LYS A 188 -3.25 -11.85 -9.91
C LYS A 188 -4.28 -12.12 -11.00
N ASP A 189 -5.53 -11.72 -10.82
CA ASP A 189 -6.63 -11.98 -11.75
C ASP A 189 -6.42 -11.21 -13.06
N GLN A 190 -5.94 -9.97 -12.98
CA GLN A 190 -5.63 -9.12 -14.14
C GLN A 190 -4.24 -9.34 -14.72
N LYS A 191 -3.42 -10.20 -14.11
CA LYS A 191 -2.05 -10.48 -14.51
C LYS A 191 -1.18 -9.23 -14.60
N VAL A 192 -1.37 -8.29 -13.66
CA VAL A 192 -0.50 -7.12 -13.54
C VAL A 192 0.87 -7.57 -13.09
N GLU A 193 1.90 -7.22 -13.84
CA GLU A 193 3.29 -7.52 -13.50
C GLU A 193 3.79 -6.57 -12.42
N GLY A 194 4.42 -7.08 -11.36
CA GLY A 194 4.99 -6.25 -10.30
C GLY A 194 4.46 -6.55 -8.91
N THR A 195 4.40 -5.55 -8.03
CA THR A 195 3.90 -5.72 -6.66
C THR A 195 3.05 -4.54 -6.20
N PRO A 196 1.88 -4.80 -5.57
CA PRO A 196 1.08 -3.76 -4.94
C PRO A 196 1.62 -3.32 -3.57
N PHE A 197 2.68 -3.95 -3.02
CA PHE A 197 3.18 -3.72 -1.65
C PHE A 197 4.70 -3.68 -1.58
N PHE A 198 5.31 -2.63 -2.14
CA PHE A 198 6.76 -2.47 -2.04
C PHE A 198 7.22 -2.36 -0.57
N LEU A 199 6.53 -1.60 0.26
CA LEU A 199 6.93 -1.32 1.64
C LEU A 199 6.86 -2.53 2.59
N SER A 200 6.33 -3.63 2.11
CA SER A 200 6.25 -4.92 2.81
C SER A 200 6.67 -6.07 1.89
N TYR A 201 7.59 -5.81 0.94
CA TYR A 201 7.92 -6.75 -0.13
C TYR A 201 8.59 -8.02 0.36
N THR A 202 9.42 -7.95 1.41
CA THR A 202 10.09 -9.12 2.00
C THR A 202 9.79 -9.24 3.49
N PRO A 203 9.87 -10.46 4.07
CA PRO A 203 9.74 -10.66 5.52
C PRO A 203 10.77 -9.85 6.31
N GLU A 204 12.00 -9.75 5.79
CA GLU A 204 13.06 -8.96 6.40
C GLU A 204 12.69 -7.48 6.46
N MET A 205 12.14 -6.93 5.38
CA MET A 205 11.72 -5.53 5.32
C MET A 205 10.56 -5.27 6.30
N MET A 206 9.59 -6.16 6.38
CA MET A 206 8.51 -6.06 7.36
C MET A 206 9.04 -6.08 8.78
N LEU A 207 9.91 -7.05 9.09
CA LEU A 207 10.49 -7.16 10.43
C LEU A 207 11.36 -5.94 10.75
N ALA A 208 12.15 -5.43 9.79
CA ALA A 208 12.96 -4.24 9.97
C ALA A 208 12.11 -3.02 10.39
N PHE A 209 10.93 -2.85 9.78
CA PHE A 209 9.98 -1.80 10.20
C PHE A 209 9.47 -2.03 11.62
N LEU A 210 9.02 -3.24 11.92
CA LEU A 210 8.42 -3.58 13.22
C LEU A 210 9.40 -3.45 14.39
N ILE A 211 10.68 -3.81 14.19
CA ILE A 211 11.71 -3.73 15.23
C ILE A 211 12.46 -2.38 15.27
N ASP A 212 12.17 -1.45 14.35
CA ASP A 212 12.75 -0.12 14.41
C ASP A 212 12.54 0.47 15.82
N PRO A 213 13.57 1.08 16.43
CA PRO A 213 13.49 1.58 17.80
C PRO A 213 12.32 2.53 18.07
N ILE A 214 11.90 3.29 17.06
CA ILE A 214 10.77 4.22 17.18
C ILE A 214 9.46 3.43 17.19
N VAL A 215 9.28 2.50 16.26
CA VAL A 215 8.07 1.65 16.18
C VAL A 215 7.97 0.77 17.43
N SER A 216 9.07 0.11 17.79
CA SER A 216 9.13 -0.74 18.99
C SER A 216 8.85 0.05 20.28
N LYS A 217 9.40 1.25 20.43
CA LYS A 217 9.10 2.12 21.58
C LYS A 217 7.62 2.49 21.63
N LEU A 218 7.01 2.82 20.51
CA LEU A 218 5.60 3.17 20.42
C LEU A 218 4.72 1.97 20.79
N ALA A 219 5.03 0.79 20.27
CA ALA A 219 4.30 -0.44 20.57
C ALA A 219 4.43 -0.86 22.05
N ASN A 220 5.54 -0.54 22.71
CA ASN A 220 5.77 -0.89 24.12
C ASN A 220 5.22 0.14 25.13
N HIS A 221 5.18 1.41 24.78
CA HIS A 221 4.86 2.50 25.72
C HIS A 221 3.58 3.26 25.36
N GLY A 222 2.93 2.88 24.28
CA GLY A 222 1.75 3.58 23.76
C GLY A 222 2.11 4.86 23.02
N PHE A 223 1.20 5.26 22.13
CA PHE A 223 1.35 6.52 21.39
C PHE A 223 0.77 7.68 22.20
N PRO A 224 1.47 8.79 22.31
CA PRO A 224 0.85 10.00 22.83
C PRO A 224 -0.19 10.50 21.80
N GLY A 225 -1.46 10.26 22.04
CA GLY A 225 -2.57 10.73 21.22
C GLY A 225 -3.08 9.73 20.18
N LYS A 226 -4.03 10.18 19.36
CA LYS A 226 -4.70 9.38 18.31
C LYS A 226 -3.84 9.08 17.06
N GLN A 227 -2.58 9.43 17.05
CA GLN A 227 -1.69 9.28 15.90
C GLN A 227 -0.97 7.94 16.01
N GLY A 228 -1.51 6.94 15.34
CA GLY A 228 -0.89 5.63 15.18
C GLY A 228 0.46 5.68 14.42
N THR A 229 0.86 4.57 13.82
CA THR A 229 2.14 4.41 13.09
C THR A 229 2.47 5.50 12.06
N ASN A 230 1.50 6.30 11.62
CA ASN A 230 1.72 7.37 10.63
C ASN A 230 2.75 8.43 11.08
N SER A 231 2.86 8.75 12.36
CA SER A 231 3.88 9.70 12.84
C SER A 231 5.27 9.07 12.91
N SER A 232 5.37 7.76 13.08
CA SER A 232 6.64 7.03 13.11
C SER A 232 7.22 6.80 11.73
N LYS A 233 6.39 6.71 10.67
CA LYS A 233 6.84 6.48 9.29
C LYS A 233 7.90 7.49 8.84
N VAL A 234 7.67 8.79 9.10
CA VAL A 234 8.61 9.85 8.71
C VAL A 234 9.99 9.62 9.32
N HIS A 235 10.04 9.19 10.58
CA HIS A 235 11.30 8.92 11.26
C HIS A 235 11.99 7.67 10.68
N VAL A 236 11.23 6.58 10.48
CA VAL A 236 11.78 5.34 9.91
C VAL A 236 12.28 5.60 8.48
N PHE A 237 11.50 6.31 7.67
CA PHE A 237 11.85 6.59 6.28
C PHE A 237 13.03 7.54 6.10
N ASN A 238 13.29 8.42 7.08
CA ASN A 238 14.45 9.31 7.06
C ASN A 238 15.68 8.70 7.75
N ASN A 239 15.50 7.65 8.56
CA ASN A 239 16.58 7.09 9.36
C ASN A 239 17.65 6.41 8.49
N GLY A 240 18.86 6.95 8.50
CA GLY A 240 20.00 6.41 7.77
C GLY A 240 19.95 6.58 6.23
N THR A 241 18.98 7.35 5.71
CA THR A 241 18.75 7.45 4.25
C THR A 241 19.38 8.68 3.60
N GLY A 242 19.54 9.75 4.33
CA GLY A 242 19.83 11.07 3.77
C GLY A 242 18.62 11.75 3.11
N PHE A 243 17.44 11.14 3.15
CA PHE A 243 16.19 11.74 2.66
C PHE A 243 15.69 12.80 3.65
N ASN A 244 14.90 13.72 3.13
CA ASN A 244 14.23 14.75 3.94
C ASN A 244 12.74 14.72 3.66
N LEU A 245 12.11 13.57 3.99
CA LEU A 245 10.68 13.38 3.84
C LEU A 245 9.96 14.10 4.97
N GLU A 246 8.94 14.87 4.61
CA GLU A 246 8.17 15.67 5.55
C GLU A 246 6.79 15.06 5.80
N GLN A 247 6.34 15.15 7.04
CA GLN A 247 4.96 14.78 7.38
C GLN A 247 3.99 15.71 6.66
N ARG A 248 2.97 15.13 6.04
CA ARG A 248 1.93 15.86 5.32
C ARG A 248 0.58 15.67 5.98
N VAL A 249 -0.27 16.66 5.81
CA VAL A 249 -1.69 16.48 6.13
C VAL A 249 -2.25 15.45 5.16
N LYS A 250 -2.77 14.32 5.70
CA LYS A 250 -3.36 13.27 4.88
C LYS A 250 -4.69 13.81 4.29
N GLN A 251 -4.67 14.11 3.00
CA GLN A 251 -5.84 14.50 2.21
C GLN A 251 -5.74 13.77 0.86
N THR A 252 -6.34 12.61 0.80
CA THR A 252 -6.26 11.72 -0.37
C THR A 252 -7.08 12.20 -1.57
N GLY A 253 -7.93 13.21 -1.37
CA GLY A 253 -8.90 13.67 -2.37
C GLY A 253 -10.22 12.93 -2.33
N TYR A 254 -10.27 11.75 -1.75
CA TYR A 254 -11.51 11.00 -1.57
C TYR A 254 -12.48 11.69 -0.62
N GLU A 255 -11.96 12.47 0.32
CA GLU A 255 -12.76 13.35 1.18
C GLU A 255 -13.59 14.37 0.36
N ASN A 256 -13.10 14.76 -0.81
CA ASN A 256 -13.84 15.63 -1.73
C ASN A 256 -14.89 14.83 -2.50
N ILE A 257 -14.59 13.60 -2.89
CA ILE A 257 -15.53 12.68 -3.54
C ILE A 257 -16.69 12.36 -2.58
N PHE A 258 -16.42 12.03 -1.32
CA PHE A 258 -17.46 11.76 -0.33
C PHE A 258 -18.41 12.93 -0.08
N LYS A 259 -17.97 14.16 -0.37
CA LYS A 259 -18.79 15.38 -0.29
C LYS A 259 -19.48 15.73 -1.61
N SER A 260 -19.16 15.06 -2.69
CA SER A 260 -19.72 15.33 -4.02
C SER A 260 -21.04 14.58 -4.23
N THR A 261 -21.80 15.00 -5.25
CA THR A 261 -23.06 14.36 -5.63
C THR A 261 -22.85 12.95 -6.18
N ILE A 262 -21.70 12.69 -6.80
CA ILE A 262 -21.38 11.35 -7.36
C ILE A 262 -21.31 10.28 -6.28
N PHE A 263 -20.97 10.64 -5.04
CA PHE A 263 -20.94 9.68 -3.93
C PHE A 263 -22.32 9.11 -3.59
N GLN A 264 -23.41 9.80 -3.98
CA GLN A 264 -24.78 9.30 -3.81
C GLN A 264 -25.17 8.25 -4.86
N HIS A 265 -24.30 7.95 -5.83
CA HIS A 265 -24.55 6.91 -6.82
C HIS A 265 -24.74 5.53 -6.14
N PRO A 266 -25.73 4.72 -6.57
CA PRO A 266 -26.00 3.42 -5.94
C PRO A 266 -24.78 2.52 -5.85
N ASP A 267 -23.92 2.50 -6.85
CA ASP A 267 -22.70 1.68 -6.87
C ASP A 267 -21.71 2.10 -5.79
N CYS A 268 -21.58 3.40 -5.50
CA CYS A 268 -20.75 3.88 -4.40
C CYS A 268 -21.29 3.40 -3.05
N GLN A 269 -22.60 3.55 -2.85
CA GLN A 269 -23.27 3.12 -1.62
C GLN A 269 -23.16 1.60 -1.43
N LEU A 270 -23.27 0.83 -2.52
CA LEU A 270 -23.10 -0.61 -2.48
C LEU A 270 -21.68 -1.01 -2.07
N VAL A 271 -20.65 -0.43 -2.70
CA VAL A 271 -19.25 -0.71 -2.37
C VAL A 271 -18.94 -0.34 -0.92
N GLU A 272 -19.30 0.86 -0.48
CA GLU A 272 -19.05 1.31 0.90
C GLU A 272 -19.83 0.47 1.93
N SER A 273 -20.97 -0.12 1.57
CA SER A 273 -21.70 -1.00 2.49
C SER A 273 -20.94 -2.27 2.85
N TRP A 274 -20.01 -2.70 2.01
CA TRP A 274 -19.16 -3.88 2.27
C TRP A 274 -18.18 -3.65 3.42
N GLN A 275 -17.85 -2.40 3.78
CA GLN A 275 -17.03 -2.11 4.96
C GLN A 275 -17.61 -2.69 6.25
N SER A 276 -18.94 -2.72 6.37
CA SER A 276 -19.61 -3.29 7.54
C SER A 276 -19.48 -4.83 7.63
N ILE A 277 -19.17 -5.46 6.52
CA ILE A 277 -18.97 -6.92 6.39
C ILE A 277 -17.49 -7.25 6.62
N TYR A 278 -16.59 -6.32 6.32
CA TYR A 278 -15.17 -6.48 6.55
C TYR A 278 -14.88 -6.49 8.04
N ARG A 279 -14.47 -7.64 8.53
CA ARG A 279 -13.94 -7.80 9.88
C ARG A 279 -12.48 -8.24 9.72
N GLY A 280 -11.58 -7.28 9.68
CA GLY A 280 -10.17 -7.60 9.86
C GLY A 280 -10.01 -8.33 11.19
N SER A 281 -9.42 -9.52 11.18
CA SER A 281 -9.05 -10.16 12.43
C SER A 281 -7.74 -9.54 12.88
N SER A 282 -7.75 -8.83 13.98
CA SER A 282 -6.55 -8.37 14.66
C SER A 282 -6.00 -9.47 15.58
N ASP A 283 -5.84 -10.69 15.02
CA ASP A 283 -5.40 -11.85 15.83
C ASP A 283 -3.87 -11.89 15.99
N HIS A 284 -3.14 -11.00 15.30
CA HIS A 284 -1.69 -10.99 15.30
C HIS A 284 -1.14 -9.89 16.21
N GLN A 285 -1.01 -10.23 17.49
CA GLN A 285 -0.41 -9.35 18.48
C GLN A 285 1.03 -9.00 18.09
N TYR A 286 1.41 -7.72 18.21
CA TYR A 286 2.73 -7.19 17.80
C TYR A 286 3.89 -8.05 18.34
N HIS A 287 3.92 -8.33 19.63
CA HIS A 287 5.02 -9.10 20.24
C HIS A 287 5.10 -10.52 19.70
N ASP A 288 3.98 -11.17 19.44
CA ASP A 288 3.95 -12.52 18.88
C ASP A 288 4.46 -12.53 17.44
N VAL A 289 4.07 -11.54 16.62
CA VAL A 289 4.57 -11.39 15.25
C VAL A 289 6.06 -11.16 15.24
N VAL A 290 6.56 -10.20 16.02
CA VAL A 290 7.99 -9.89 16.10
C VAL A 290 8.78 -11.10 16.59
N ASN A 291 8.32 -11.79 17.62
CA ASN A 291 8.97 -13.00 18.13
C ASN A 291 9.00 -14.13 17.09
N LYS A 292 7.88 -14.39 16.43
CA LYS A 292 7.79 -15.41 15.37
C LYS A 292 8.75 -15.12 14.22
N LEU A 293 8.76 -13.89 13.73
CA LEU A 293 9.64 -13.49 12.63
C LEU A 293 11.11 -13.45 13.05
N SER A 294 11.45 -12.96 14.26
CA SER A 294 12.82 -12.83 14.75
C SER A 294 13.50 -14.17 15.04
N ASN A 295 12.75 -15.17 15.50
CA ASN A 295 13.31 -16.45 15.91
C ASN A 295 13.46 -17.46 14.78
N GLY A 296 13.17 -17.09 13.55
CA GLY A 296 13.34 -17.96 12.37
C GLY A 296 12.60 -19.29 12.54
N ILE A 297 11.38 -19.25 13.06
CA ILE A 297 10.72 -20.46 13.55
C ILE A 297 10.51 -21.43 12.40
N GLN A 298 10.99 -22.63 12.63
CA GLN A 298 10.61 -23.81 11.88
C GLN A 298 9.09 -23.84 11.74
N SER A 299 8.60 -23.57 10.55
CA SER A 299 7.38 -24.09 9.96
C SER A 299 6.12 -23.24 9.83
N THR A 300 5.87 -22.18 10.56
CA THR A 300 4.59 -21.48 10.34
C THR A 300 4.79 -19.98 10.28
N GLY A 301 4.76 -19.44 9.08
CA GLY A 301 4.63 -17.99 8.88
C GLY A 301 3.37 -17.44 9.58
N VAL A 302 3.26 -16.15 9.67
CA VAL A 302 2.03 -15.47 10.09
C VAL A 302 1.05 -15.55 8.93
N ASN A 303 -0.10 -16.17 9.15
CA ASN A 303 -1.15 -16.24 8.14
C ASN A 303 -2.10 -15.07 8.33
N PHE A 304 -2.23 -14.24 7.31
CA PHE A 304 -3.32 -13.30 7.22
C PHE A 304 -4.49 -13.99 6.52
N CYS A 305 -5.52 -14.31 7.27
CA CYS A 305 -6.75 -14.81 6.68
C CYS A 305 -7.54 -13.63 6.14
N GLY A 306 -7.81 -13.62 4.85
CA GLY A 306 -8.85 -12.77 4.29
C GLY A 306 -10.18 -13.10 4.94
N VAL A 307 -11.03 -12.11 5.01
CA VAL A 307 -12.34 -12.19 5.65
C VAL A 307 -13.17 -13.31 5.02
N ASN A 308 -13.74 -14.17 5.83
CA ASN A 308 -14.87 -15.00 5.43
C ASN A 308 -16.09 -14.09 5.30
N TYR A 309 -16.58 -13.90 4.11
CA TYR A 309 -17.84 -13.22 3.80
C TYR A 309 -19.02 -14.18 3.95
#